data_e3c8cd0f23283106599352357aaa4814
#
_entry.id   e3c8cd0f23283106599352357aaa4814
#
_cell.length_a   1.000
_cell.length_b   1.000
_cell.length_c   1.000
_cell.angle_alpha   90.00
_cell.angle_beta   90.00
_cell.angle_gamma   90.00
#
_symmetry.space_group_name_H-M   'P 1'
#
loop_
_entity.id
_entity.type
_entity.pdbx_description
1 polymer ?
#
loop_
_entity_poly.entity_id
_entity_poly.type
_entity_poly.pdbx_seq_one_letter_code
_entity_poly.pdbx_strand_id
1 'polypeptide(L)'
;VYTTTGSSIAVKDVITTLMSCGNVLDTQENAFLMILGDVTSFENTGTGLTLTTPSTPPGKLAFKAGTHLATPVTSALVGNWGLTGMTKNGAAITLVSGIQPTALFTAEGAVSGMASCNQYSGSYVLSGTQAIAIGPLATTRMMCADDVMRQETDYLGILQNAATWEVSGTGTLKITDSTSSKNTLTYSKIAA
;
A
#
# COMPACT_ATOMS: atom_id res chain seq x y z
N VAL A 1 14.58 12.89 -0.60
CA VAL A 1 15.17 13.08 -1.95
C VAL A 1 16.57 12.49 -1.97
N TYR A 2 17.05 11.99 -3.13
CA TYR A 2 18.43 11.52 -3.26
C TYR A 2 19.08 12.10 -4.53
N THR A 3 20.41 12.21 -4.51
CA THR A 3 21.21 12.57 -5.66
C THR A 3 22.37 11.59 -5.79
N THR A 4 22.80 11.30 -7.02
CA THR A 4 23.91 10.37 -7.31
C THR A 4 24.92 10.99 -8.26
N THR A 5 26.22 10.66 -8.05
CA THR A 5 27.31 10.99 -8.97
C THR A 5 28.30 9.84 -8.98
N GLY A 6 28.36 9.08 -10.09
CA GLY A 6 29.11 7.84 -10.15
C GLY A 6 28.57 6.83 -9.12
N SER A 7 29.42 6.33 -8.21
CA SER A 7 29.05 5.44 -7.10
C SER A 7 28.72 6.20 -5.80
N SER A 8 28.76 7.52 -5.82
CA SER A 8 28.41 8.34 -4.65
C SER A 8 26.91 8.60 -4.62
N ILE A 9 26.33 8.62 -3.41
CA ILE A 9 24.93 8.94 -3.15
C ILE A 9 24.82 9.87 -1.96
N ALA A 10 23.90 10.83 -2.03
CA ALA A 10 23.48 11.63 -0.89
C ALA A 10 21.97 11.55 -0.75
N VAL A 11 21.50 11.19 0.43
CA VAL A 11 20.07 11.14 0.78
C VAL A 11 19.78 12.35 1.67
N LYS A 12 18.74 13.11 1.33
CA LYS A 12 18.31 14.31 2.07
C LYS A 12 16.80 14.29 2.25
N ASP A 13 16.33 15.04 3.24
CA ASP A 13 14.91 15.28 3.48
C ASP A 13 14.09 13.97 3.59
N VAL A 14 14.57 13.05 4.41
CA VAL A 14 13.81 11.84 4.75
C VAL A 14 12.68 12.26 5.68
N ILE A 15 11.44 12.11 5.22
CA ILE A 15 10.23 12.41 5.99
C ILE A 15 9.64 11.08 6.44
N THR A 16 9.33 10.97 7.74
CA THR A 16 8.66 9.80 8.34
C THR A 16 7.37 10.24 9.01
N THR A 17 6.45 9.30 9.20
CA THR A 17 5.27 9.51 10.05
C THR A 17 5.68 9.35 11.52
N LEU A 18 5.05 10.11 12.42
CA LEU A 18 5.29 10.01 13.87
C LEU A 18 4.45 8.88 14.51
N MET A 19 4.31 7.75 13.84
CA MET A 19 3.63 6.58 14.40
C MET A 19 4.62 5.70 15.15
N SER A 20 4.35 5.38 16.41
CA SER A 20 5.09 4.36 17.16
C SER A 20 4.49 2.98 16.88
N CYS A 21 5.36 2.04 16.52
CA CYS A 21 5.02 0.64 16.28
C CYS A 21 5.48 -0.28 17.44
N GLY A 22 5.92 0.32 18.55
CA GLY A 22 6.46 -0.37 19.72
C GLY A 22 7.99 -0.44 19.71
N ASN A 23 8.58 -0.52 20.90
CA ASN A 23 10.00 -0.29 21.14
C ASN A 23 10.97 -1.03 20.21
N VAL A 24 10.68 -2.27 19.82
CA VAL A 24 11.57 -3.07 18.97
C VAL A 24 11.57 -2.53 17.54
N LEU A 25 10.39 -2.26 16.99
CA LEU A 25 10.25 -1.74 15.62
C LEU A 25 10.74 -0.30 15.53
N ASP A 26 10.44 0.54 16.52
CA ASP A 26 10.93 1.92 16.60
C ASP A 26 12.46 1.96 16.65
N THR A 27 13.08 1.04 17.38
CA THR A 27 14.56 0.91 17.44
C THR A 27 15.14 0.52 16.09
N GLN A 28 14.50 -0.42 15.38
CA GLN A 28 14.92 -0.84 14.04
C GLN A 28 14.75 0.29 13.02
N GLU A 29 13.63 1.00 13.06
CA GLU A 29 13.38 2.16 12.19
C GLU A 29 14.42 3.25 12.41
N ASN A 30 14.68 3.62 13.66
CA ASN A 30 15.68 4.63 13.99
C ASN A 30 17.08 4.23 13.49
N ALA A 31 17.50 2.98 13.69
CA ALA A 31 18.76 2.48 13.18
C ALA A 31 18.85 2.53 11.64
N PHE A 32 17.77 2.16 10.97
CA PHE A 32 17.65 2.25 9.49
C PHE A 32 17.76 3.69 9.01
N LEU A 33 17.03 4.62 9.62
CA LEU A 33 17.02 6.03 9.26
C LEU A 33 18.36 6.72 9.51
N MET A 34 19.05 6.38 10.61
CA MET A 34 20.40 6.87 10.89
C MET A 34 21.38 6.44 9.79
N ILE A 35 21.39 5.15 9.44
CA ILE A 35 22.29 4.67 8.37
C ILE A 35 21.91 5.31 7.05
N LEU A 36 20.63 5.39 6.71
CA LEU A 36 20.15 5.96 5.45
C LEU A 36 20.51 7.45 5.30
N GLY A 37 20.49 8.22 6.38
CA GLY A 37 20.88 9.64 6.40
C GLY A 37 22.37 9.86 6.20
N ASP A 38 23.20 8.89 6.56
CA ASP A 38 24.67 8.99 6.53
C ASP A 38 25.32 8.28 5.33
N VAL A 39 24.54 7.68 4.43
CA VAL A 39 25.09 6.96 3.27
C VAL A 39 25.82 7.94 2.31
N THR A 40 27.00 7.52 1.86
CA THR A 40 27.81 8.29 0.90
C THR A 40 28.14 7.51 -0.36
N SER A 41 28.01 6.19 -0.35
CA SER A 41 28.29 5.36 -1.51
C SER A 41 27.25 4.26 -1.71
N PHE A 42 27.12 3.80 -2.95
CA PHE A 42 26.25 2.69 -3.29
C PHE A 42 26.90 1.76 -4.31
N GLU A 43 26.51 0.50 -4.24
CA GLU A 43 26.79 -0.53 -5.23
C GLU A 43 25.47 -1.14 -5.71
N ASN A 44 25.25 -1.16 -7.02
CA ASN A 44 24.07 -1.78 -7.63
C ASN A 44 24.53 -2.89 -8.57
N THR A 45 24.18 -4.14 -8.22
CA THR A 45 24.51 -5.35 -8.99
C THR A 45 23.40 -5.75 -9.97
N GLY A 46 22.31 -4.96 -10.08
CA GLY A 46 21.13 -5.34 -10.84
C GLY A 46 20.17 -6.28 -10.10
N THR A 47 20.69 -7.09 -9.18
CA THR A 47 19.90 -7.99 -8.30
C THR A 47 19.88 -7.53 -6.86
N GLY A 48 20.71 -6.54 -6.50
CA GLY A 48 20.82 -5.97 -5.17
C GLY A 48 21.40 -4.58 -5.18
N LEU A 49 21.03 -3.81 -4.18
CA LEU A 49 21.57 -2.48 -3.90
C LEU A 49 22.17 -2.50 -2.49
N THR A 50 23.43 -2.09 -2.36
CA THR A 50 24.08 -1.88 -1.07
C THR A 50 24.39 -0.40 -0.90
N LEU A 51 23.91 0.21 0.18
CA LEU A 51 24.26 1.57 0.59
C LEU A 51 25.27 1.47 1.73
N THR A 52 26.29 2.32 1.73
CA THR A 52 27.39 2.26 2.70
C THR A 52 27.68 3.67 3.27
N THR A 53 27.87 3.75 4.59
CA THR A 53 28.29 4.97 5.29
C THR A 53 29.81 5.10 5.34
N PRO A 54 30.37 6.30 5.53
CA PRO A 54 31.83 6.52 5.65
C PRO A 54 32.40 6.13 7.03
N SER A 55 31.56 5.73 7.99
CA SER A 55 31.97 5.37 9.35
C SER A 55 32.88 4.15 9.42
N THR A 56 33.59 3.99 10.54
CA THR A 56 34.47 2.82 10.79
C THR A 56 34.04 2.14 12.10
N PRO A 57 33.50 0.89 12.07
CA PRO A 57 33.15 0.13 10.88
C PRO A 57 31.99 0.76 10.09
N PRO A 58 31.93 0.55 8.75
CA PRO A 58 30.89 1.16 7.92
C PRO A 58 29.52 0.55 8.20
N GLY A 59 28.51 1.40 8.35
CA GLY A 59 27.11 0.99 8.32
C GLY A 59 26.72 0.58 6.92
N LYS A 60 25.90 -0.48 6.79
CA LYS A 60 25.43 -0.98 5.49
C LYS A 60 23.93 -1.24 5.51
N LEU A 61 23.26 -0.82 4.46
CA LEU A 61 21.89 -1.23 4.12
C LEU A 61 21.95 -2.07 2.85
N ALA A 62 21.58 -3.32 2.93
CA ALA A 62 21.54 -4.22 1.79
C ALA A 62 20.09 -4.51 1.39
N PHE A 63 19.77 -4.26 0.14
CA PHE A 63 18.47 -4.51 -0.46
C PHE A 63 18.62 -5.56 -1.55
N LYS A 64 17.67 -6.47 -1.64
CA LYS A 64 17.52 -7.33 -2.82
C LYS A 64 16.56 -6.63 -3.78
N ALA A 65 16.85 -6.69 -5.08
CA ALA A 65 15.86 -6.34 -6.07
C ALA A 65 14.67 -7.30 -5.88
N GLY A 66 13.59 -6.76 -5.33
CA GLY A 66 12.35 -7.50 -5.24
C GLY A 66 11.78 -7.66 -6.65
N THR A 67 11.16 -8.80 -6.93
CA THR A 67 10.40 -9.00 -8.18
C THR A 67 9.19 -8.07 -8.30
N HIS A 68 9.04 -7.13 -7.37
CA HIS A 68 7.88 -6.27 -7.20
C HIS A 68 7.85 -4.99 -8.03
N LEU A 69 8.97 -4.58 -8.69
CA LEU A 69 9.01 -3.27 -9.34
C LEU A 69 9.40 -3.30 -10.82
N ALA A 70 9.54 -4.45 -11.45
CA ALA A 70 10.07 -4.51 -12.82
C ALA A 70 9.16 -5.17 -13.86
N THR A 71 8.06 -5.79 -13.49
CA THR A 71 7.06 -6.22 -14.46
C THR A 71 5.76 -5.47 -14.19
N PRO A 72 5.26 -4.70 -15.15
CA PRO A 72 3.90 -4.16 -15.07
C PRO A 72 2.96 -5.32 -14.69
N VAL A 73 2.19 -5.15 -13.64
CA VAL A 73 1.21 -6.16 -13.22
C VAL A 73 0.13 -6.19 -14.30
N THR A 74 0.31 -7.02 -15.32
CA THR A 74 -0.76 -7.34 -16.28
C THR A 74 -1.74 -8.30 -15.60
N SER A 75 -2.45 -7.83 -14.58
CA SER A 75 -3.43 -8.63 -13.87
C SER A 75 -4.83 -8.11 -14.14
N ALA A 76 -5.80 -8.97 -14.05
CA ALA A 76 -7.22 -8.59 -14.14
C ALA A 76 -7.62 -7.56 -13.07
N LEU A 77 -6.80 -7.40 -12.01
CA LEU A 77 -6.98 -6.42 -10.95
C LEU A 77 -6.76 -4.99 -11.44
N VAL A 78 -5.83 -4.77 -12.39
CA VAL A 78 -5.51 -3.40 -12.86
C VAL A 78 -6.73 -2.76 -13.51
N GLY A 79 -7.05 -1.56 -13.05
CA GLY A 79 -8.19 -0.79 -13.55
C GLY A 79 -8.93 -0.03 -12.46
N ASN A 80 -10.02 0.59 -12.85
CA ASN A 80 -10.86 1.41 -11.99
C ASN A 80 -12.09 0.62 -11.54
N TRP A 81 -12.38 0.62 -10.25
CA TRP A 81 -13.37 -0.22 -9.60
C TRP A 81 -14.29 0.60 -8.71
N GLY A 82 -15.61 0.41 -8.82
CA GLY A 82 -16.61 1.01 -7.94
C GLY A 82 -17.18 -0.04 -6.98
N LEU A 83 -17.21 0.26 -5.69
CA LEU A 83 -17.74 -0.64 -4.67
C LEU A 83 -19.24 -0.88 -4.90
N THR A 84 -19.65 -2.14 -4.90
CA THR A 84 -21.06 -2.57 -5.05
C THR A 84 -21.57 -3.31 -3.83
N GLY A 85 -20.68 -3.80 -2.97
CA GLY A 85 -21.04 -4.51 -1.76
C GLY A 85 -19.90 -4.59 -0.76
N MET A 86 -20.26 -4.66 0.53
CA MET A 86 -19.32 -4.82 1.64
C MET A 86 -19.93 -5.77 2.67
N THR A 87 -19.12 -6.71 3.18
CA THR A 87 -19.53 -7.55 4.31
C THR A 87 -18.56 -7.38 5.47
N LYS A 88 -19.08 -7.38 6.68
CA LYS A 88 -18.29 -7.32 7.91
C LYS A 88 -18.88 -8.28 8.93
N ASN A 89 -18.03 -9.12 9.53
CA ASN A 89 -18.44 -10.14 10.50
C ASN A 89 -19.57 -11.07 9.98
N GLY A 90 -19.52 -11.42 8.70
CA GLY A 90 -20.50 -12.29 8.05
C GLY A 90 -21.82 -11.60 7.66
N ALA A 91 -22.01 -10.32 7.98
CA ALA A 91 -23.22 -9.56 7.64
C ALA A 91 -22.93 -8.57 6.50
N ALA A 92 -23.91 -8.41 5.59
CA ALA A 92 -23.85 -7.38 4.56
C ALA A 92 -24.04 -6.00 5.20
N ILE A 93 -23.22 -5.04 4.78
CA ILE A 93 -23.35 -3.64 5.15
C ILE A 93 -24.13 -2.91 4.06
N THR A 94 -25.19 -2.20 4.45
CA THR A 94 -25.93 -1.32 3.55
C THR A 94 -25.06 -0.11 3.23
N LEU A 95 -24.74 0.09 1.96
CA LEU A 95 -23.95 1.24 1.51
C LEU A 95 -24.78 2.52 1.56
N VAL A 96 -24.12 3.63 1.91
CA VAL A 96 -24.76 4.95 1.94
C VAL A 96 -25.19 5.35 0.53
N SER A 97 -26.46 5.70 0.35
CA SER A 97 -27.02 6.03 -0.94
C SER A 97 -26.31 7.23 -1.58
N GLY A 98 -25.96 7.10 -2.84
CA GLY A 98 -25.26 8.16 -3.60
C GLY A 98 -23.75 8.30 -3.28
N ILE A 99 -23.21 7.49 -2.35
CA ILE A 99 -21.78 7.47 -2.01
C ILE A 99 -21.18 6.12 -2.42
N GLN A 100 -20.35 6.13 -3.45
CA GLN A 100 -19.70 4.93 -3.94
C GLN A 100 -18.18 5.01 -3.72
N PRO A 101 -17.60 4.25 -2.80
CA PRO A 101 -16.16 4.09 -2.71
C PRO A 101 -15.57 3.53 -4.02
N THR A 102 -14.38 3.99 -4.36
CA THR A 102 -13.69 3.57 -5.58
C THR A 102 -12.28 3.08 -5.28
N ALA A 103 -11.73 2.24 -6.15
CA ALA A 103 -10.35 1.78 -6.10
C ALA A 103 -9.76 1.74 -7.52
N LEU A 104 -8.69 2.49 -7.74
CA LEU A 104 -7.86 2.42 -8.94
C LEU A 104 -6.59 1.63 -8.58
N PHE A 105 -6.43 0.46 -9.20
CA PHE A 105 -5.19 -0.32 -9.11
C PHE A 105 -4.36 -0.09 -10.38
N THR A 106 -3.12 0.38 -10.23
CA THR A 106 -2.22 0.63 -11.37
C THR A 106 -1.24 -0.52 -11.58
N ALA A 107 -0.70 -0.64 -12.79
CA ALA A 107 0.30 -1.66 -13.13
C ALA A 107 1.60 -1.51 -12.33
N GLU A 108 1.88 -0.30 -11.81
CA GLU A 108 3.06 0.03 -11.02
C GLU A 108 2.91 -0.33 -9.52
N GLY A 109 1.79 -0.95 -9.13
CA GLY A 109 1.56 -1.36 -7.75
C GLY A 109 1.03 -0.23 -6.84
N ALA A 110 0.42 0.80 -7.41
CA ALA A 110 -0.27 1.82 -6.63
C ALA A 110 -1.77 1.53 -6.53
N VAL A 111 -2.36 1.85 -5.39
CA VAL A 111 -3.81 1.84 -5.17
C VAL A 111 -4.26 3.21 -4.67
N SER A 112 -5.34 3.74 -5.24
CA SER A 112 -5.92 5.03 -4.83
C SER A 112 -7.41 5.08 -5.10
N GLY A 113 -8.13 6.03 -4.50
CA GLY A 113 -9.54 6.22 -4.75
C GLY A 113 -10.23 7.11 -3.72
N MET A 114 -11.56 7.08 -3.75
CA MET A 114 -12.43 7.68 -2.73
C MET A 114 -12.89 6.60 -1.76
N ALA A 115 -12.67 6.80 -0.47
CA ALA A 115 -13.08 5.83 0.55
C ALA A 115 -14.55 5.96 0.96
N SER A 116 -15.10 7.12 0.87
CA SER A 116 -16.48 7.61 0.99
C SER A 116 -16.46 9.13 1.06
N CYS A 117 -15.84 9.69 2.09
CA CYS A 117 -15.61 11.12 2.32
C CYS A 117 -14.20 11.52 1.85
N ASN A 118 -13.21 10.70 2.15
CA ASN A 118 -11.81 11.04 1.96
C ASN A 118 -11.18 10.29 0.77
N GLN A 119 -10.25 10.98 0.11
CA GLN A 119 -9.36 10.33 -0.85
C GLN A 119 -8.32 9.49 -0.08
N TYR A 120 -7.92 8.39 -0.68
CA TYR A 120 -6.84 7.58 -0.16
C TYR A 120 -5.85 7.20 -1.26
N SER A 121 -4.62 6.91 -0.85
CA SER A 121 -3.57 6.39 -1.72
C SER A 121 -2.60 5.51 -0.93
N GLY A 122 -2.01 4.54 -1.61
CA GLY A 122 -1.03 3.63 -1.05
C GLY A 122 -0.43 2.75 -2.13
N SER A 123 0.29 1.73 -1.70
CA SER A 123 0.87 0.71 -2.59
C SER A 123 0.22 -0.64 -2.35
N TYR A 124 0.30 -1.51 -3.36
CA TYR A 124 -0.09 -2.91 -3.19
C TYR A 124 0.94 -3.85 -3.83
N VAL A 125 0.92 -5.08 -3.35
CA VAL A 125 1.81 -6.14 -3.80
C VAL A 125 0.98 -7.39 -4.02
N LEU A 126 1.21 -8.05 -5.16
CA LEU A 126 0.61 -9.35 -5.46
C LEU A 126 1.63 -10.47 -5.25
N SER A 127 1.20 -11.60 -4.70
CA SER A 127 2.01 -12.81 -4.62
C SER A 127 1.19 -14.05 -4.98
N GLY A 128 1.80 -14.99 -5.69
CA GLY A 128 1.07 -16.13 -6.22
C GLY A 128 -0.07 -15.70 -7.16
N THR A 129 -1.17 -16.44 -7.15
CA THR A 129 -2.30 -16.22 -8.08
C THR A 129 -3.39 -15.30 -7.54
N GLN A 130 -3.56 -15.22 -6.22
CA GLN A 130 -4.68 -14.53 -5.59
C GLN A 130 -4.32 -13.76 -4.31
N ALA A 131 -3.07 -13.82 -3.85
CA ALA A 131 -2.69 -13.09 -2.66
C ALA A 131 -2.41 -11.62 -2.98
N ILE A 132 -2.86 -10.73 -2.10
CA ILE A 132 -2.63 -9.30 -2.16
C ILE A 132 -2.26 -8.80 -0.76
N ALA A 133 -1.30 -7.88 -0.71
CA ALA A 133 -1.00 -7.11 0.48
C ALA A 133 -1.07 -5.63 0.12
N ILE A 134 -1.78 -4.85 0.91
CA ILE A 134 -1.90 -3.40 0.74
C ILE A 134 -1.05 -2.73 1.82
N GLY A 135 -0.16 -1.85 1.40
CA GLY A 135 0.68 -1.04 2.28
C GLY A 135 -0.13 0.01 3.06
N PRO A 136 0.53 0.78 3.92
CA PRO A 136 -0.13 1.85 4.64
C PRO A 136 -0.85 2.81 3.70
N LEU A 137 -2.11 3.13 4.01
CA LEU A 137 -2.94 4.04 3.23
C LEU A 137 -2.84 5.45 3.83
N ALA A 138 -2.41 6.41 3.02
CA ALA A 138 -2.54 7.83 3.32
C ALA A 138 -3.95 8.30 2.95
N THR A 139 -4.57 9.11 3.81
CA THR A 139 -5.92 9.63 3.59
C THR A 139 -5.99 11.14 3.81
N THR A 140 -6.86 11.84 3.09
CA THR A 140 -7.29 13.18 3.48
C THR A 140 -8.10 13.11 4.79
N ARG A 141 -8.35 14.24 5.43
CA ARG A 141 -9.03 14.30 6.74
C ARG A 141 -10.21 15.28 6.70
N MET A 142 -11.11 15.06 5.74
CA MET A 142 -12.39 15.77 5.75
C MET A 142 -13.38 15.10 6.72
N MET A 143 -14.29 15.88 7.26
CA MET A 143 -15.39 15.40 8.10
C MET A 143 -16.68 15.42 7.28
N CYS A 144 -17.32 14.28 7.15
CA CYS A 144 -18.63 14.12 6.53
C CYS A 144 -19.67 13.67 7.56
N ALA A 145 -20.88 13.34 7.12
CA ALA A 145 -21.92 12.79 7.99
C ALA A 145 -21.48 11.46 8.63
N ASP A 146 -21.99 11.14 9.80
CA ASP A 146 -21.55 10.01 10.61
C ASP A 146 -21.68 8.66 9.91
N ASP A 147 -22.70 8.46 9.10
CA ASP A 147 -22.91 7.25 8.32
C ASP A 147 -21.86 7.10 7.21
N VAL A 148 -21.49 8.20 6.54
CA VAL A 148 -20.42 8.25 5.55
C VAL A 148 -19.07 7.95 6.19
N MET A 149 -18.79 8.52 7.37
CA MET A 149 -17.56 8.26 8.10
C MET A 149 -17.46 6.82 8.62
N ARG A 150 -18.58 6.21 9.03
CA ARG A 150 -18.61 4.78 9.39
C ARG A 150 -18.33 3.90 8.20
N GLN A 151 -18.98 4.17 7.05
CA GLN A 151 -18.73 3.42 5.80
C GLN A 151 -17.26 3.52 5.40
N GLU A 152 -16.66 4.71 5.47
CA GLU A 152 -15.24 4.94 5.19
C GLU A 152 -14.33 4.12 6.10
N THR A 153 -14.59 4.15 7.41
CA THR A 153 -13.82 3.40 8.40
C THR A 153 -13.85 1.90 8.12
N ASP A 154 -15.04 1.37 7.83
CA ASP A 154 -15.21 -0.05 7.52
C ASP A 154 -14.52 -0.41 6.18
N TYR A 155 -14.69 0.40 5.16
CA TYR A 155 -14.07 0.23 3.85
C TYR A 155 -12.54 0.20 3.94
N LEU A 156 -11.96 1.25 4.53
CA LEU A 156 -10.49 1.35 4.67
C LEU A 156 -9.93 0.24 5.57
N GLY A 157 -10.65 -0.13 6.63
CA GLY A 157 -10.25 -1.21 7.52
C GLY A 157 -10.17 -2.55 6.81
N ILE A 158 -11.12 -2.88 5.94
CA ILE A 158 -11.10 -4.12 5.16
C ILE A 158 -10.01 -4.04 4.08
N LEU A 159 -9.91 -2.92 3.36
CA LEU A 159 -8.93 -2.73 2.30
C LEU A 159 -7.49 -2.81 2.84
N GLN A 160 -7.19 -2.15 3.98
CA GLN A 160 -5.86 -2.16 4.62
C GLN A 160 -5.43 -3.57 5.04
N ASN A 161 -6.39 -4.44 5.38
CA ASN A 161 -6.13 -5.82 5.80
C ASN A 161 -6.36 -6.83 4.66
N ALA A 162 -6.43 -6.40 3.42
CA ALA A 162 -6.62 -7.28 2.26
C ALA A 162 -5.61 -8.42 2.25
N ALA A 163 -6.08 -9.64 2.00
CA ALA A 163 -5.25 -10.85 1.93
C ALA A 163 -5.39 -11.59 0.60
N THR A 164 -6.61 -11.62 0.05
CA THR A 164 -6.85 -12.28 -1.24
C THR A 164 -7.74 -11.42 -2.13
N TRP A 165 -7.56 -11.61 -3.44
CA TRP A 165 -8.37 -10.98 -4.47
C TRP A 165 -8.76 -12.00 -5.55
N GLU A 166 -9.91 -11.80 -6.15
CA GLU A 166 -10.33 -12.54 -7.34
C GLU A 166 -11.15 -11.64 -8.27
N VAL A 167 -10.98 -11.81 -9.56
CA VAL A 167 -11.82 -11.16 -10.59
C VAL A 167 -12.57 -12.24 -11.34
N SER A 168 -13.89 -12.17 -11.31
CA SER A 168 -14.75 -13.08 -12.08
C SER A 168 -14.83 -12.64 -13.56
N GLY A 169 -15.16 -13.58 -14.44
CA GLY A 169 -15.33 -13.31 -15.88
C GLY A 169 -16.39 -12.26 -16.23
N THR A 170 -17.24 -11.89 -15.28
CA THR A 170 -18.27 -10.84 -15.42
C THR A 170 -17.79 -9.45 -15.04
N GLY A 171 -16.48 -9.28 -14.73
CA GLY A 171 -15.91 -7.98 -14.34
C GLY A 171 -16.23 -7.58 -12.90
N THR A 172 -16.41 -8.55 -12.02
CA THR A 172 -16.56 -8.34 -10.57
C THR A 172 -15.24 -8.62 -9.88
N LEU A 173 -14.72 -7.66 -9.12
CA LEU A 173 -13.58 -7.84 -8.23
C LEU A 173 -14.08 -8.08 -6.81
N LYS A 174 -13.54 -9.11 -6.17
CA LYS A 174 -13.74 -9.37 -4.73
C LYS A 174 -12.41 -9.34 -4.02
N ILE A 175 -12.31 -8.55 -2.96
CA ILE A 175 -11.18 -8.51 -2.04
C ILE A 175 -11.66 -9.07 -0.70
N THR A 176 -10.87 -9.98 -0.11
CA THR A 176 -11.16 -10.57 1.20
C THR A 176 -10.00 -10.24 2.14
N ASP A 177 -10.32 -9.82 3.35
CA ASP A 177 -9.32 -9.48 4.36
C ASP A 177 -8.70 -10.72 5.05
N SER A 178 -7.66 -10.48 5.86
CA SER A 178 -6.95 -11.51 6.61
C SER A 178 -7.62 -11.88 7.93
N THR A 179 -8.68 -11.18 8.33
CA THR A 179 -9.36 -11.43 9.63
C THR A 179 -10.04 -12.77 9.66
N SER A 180 -10.32 -13.29 10.85
CA SER A 180 -11.05 -14.55 11.03
C SER A 180 -12.48 -14.48 10.46
N SER A 181 -13.07 -13.29 10.43
CA SER A 181 -14.42 -13.05 9.90
C SER A 181 -14.47 -13.01 8.37
N LYS A 182 -13.31 -12.96 7.69
CA LYS A 182 -13.21 -12.88 6.22
C LYS A 182 -14.12 -11.81 5.64
N ASN A 183 -13.96 -10.59 6.12
CA ASN A 183 -14.71 -9.44 5.59
C ASN A 183 -14.38 -9.22 4.11
N THR A 184 -15.34 -8.72 3.35
CA THR A 184 -15.17 -8.61 1.89
C THR A 184 -15.57 -7.24 1.35
N LEU A 185 -14.85 -6.80 0.31
CA LEU A 185 -15.22 -5.72 -0.58
C LEU A 185 -15.51 -6.30 -1.96
N THR A 186 -16.68 -6.00 -2.50
CA THR A 186 -17.09 -6.42 -3.85
C THR A 186 -17.24 -5.19 -4.73
N TYR A 187 -16.67 -5.24 -5.93
CA TYR A 187 -16.65 -4.12 -6.85
C TYR A 187 -17.12 -4.54 -8.23
N SER A 188 -17.62 -3.57 -8.98
CA SER A 188 -17.76 -3.66 -10.42
C SER A 188 -16.74 -2.78 -11.14
N LYS A 189 -16.32 -3.17 -12.33
CA LYS A 189 -15.42 -2.37 -13.14
C LYS A 189 -16.12 -1.10 -13.59
N ILE A 190 -15.45 0.05 -13.44
CA ILE A 190 -15.92 1.34 -13.95
C ILE A 190 -15.22 1.56 -15.30
N ALA A 191 -15.97 1.94 -16.33
CA ALA A 191 -15.39 2.37 -17.58
C ALA A 191 -14.50 3.61 -17.36
N ALA A 192 -13.37 3.65 -18.07
CA ALA A 192 -12.47 4.79 -18.05
C ALA A 192 -13.07 5.99 -18.77
#